data_f4bd8ae16cb65b941b62559d3e5eb6ae
#
_entry.id   f4bd8ae16cb65b941b62559d3e5eb6ae
#
_cell.length_a   1.000
_cell.length_b   1.000
_cell.length_c   1.000
_cell.angle_alpha   90.00
_cell.angle_beta   90.00
_cell.angle_gamma   90.00
#
_symmetry.space_group_name_H-M   'P 1'
#
loop_
_entity.id
_entity.type
_entity.pdbx_description
1 polymer ?
#
loop_
_entity_poly.entity_id
_entity_poly.type
_entity_poly.pdbx_seq_one_letter_code
_entity_poly.pdbx_strand_id
1 'polypeptide(L)'
;LSLGCMWGVIFSFIEGRRTTDILASLLGISIVISSGTAKSIGLFVMNTLNVSEFWMPALIGAFALPLLALLGYSLTRLPQPTAQDIEQKSSRVTLNGKQRKELFIDFMPFLVLLFVANLMLVVLRDIKEDFLVKIIDMNGQSSWMFAQVDTVVTLIILALFGAMVFVKSNIKVLVALLGLVVLGTATMSFISF
;
A
#
# COMPACT_ATOMS: atom_id res chain seq x y z
N LEU A 1 11.15 -8.12 -6.64
CA LEU A 1 11.46 -7.32 -7.84
C LEU A 1 10.21 -7.10 -8.72
N SER A 2 9.42 -8.14 -9.04
CA SER A 2 8.25 -8.03 -9.93
C SER A 2 7.16 -7.07 -9.41
N LEU A 3 6.85 -7.09 -8.12
CA LEU A 3 5.86 -6.21 -7.50
C LEU A 3 6.29 -4.73 -7.54
N GLY A 4 7.56 -4.44 -7.34
CA GLY A 4 8.09 -3.08 -7.43
C GLY A 4 8.00 -2.52 -8.86
N CYS A 5 8.27 -3.34 -9.87
CA CYS A 5 8.11 -2.94 -11.27
C CYS A 5 6.64 -2.64 -11.60
N MET A 6 5.72 -3.50 -11.14
CA MET A 6 4.29 -3.31 -11.38
C MET A 6 3.77 -2.02 -10.71
N TRP A 7 4.21 -1.74 -9.48
CA TRP A 7 3.91 -0.48 -8.80
C TRP A 7 4.42 0.74 -9.58
N GLY A 8 5.66 0.70 -10.04
CA GLY A 8 6.26 1.78 -10.82
C GLY A 8 5.52 2.04 -12.14
N VAL A 9 5.10 0.97 -12.83
CA VAL A 9 4.31 1.08 -14.05
C VAL A 9 2.97 1.74 -13.77
N ILE A 10 2.20 1.26 -12.78
CA ILE A 10 0.90 1.84 -12.43
C ILE A 10 1.08 3.31 -12.03
N PHE A 11 2.09 3.62 -11.21
CA PHE A 11 2.34 4.98 -10.77
C PHE A 11 2.70 5.92 -11.92
N SER A 12 3.40 5.44 -12.96
CA SER A 12 3.75 6.24 -14.13
C SER A 12 2.52 6.71 -14.93
N PHE A 13 1.41 5.99 -14.89
CA PHE A 13 0.15 6.42 -15.51
C PHE A 13 -0.60 7.48 -14.69
N ILE A 14 -0.33 7.55 -13.40
CA ILE A 14 -0.99 8.45 -12.46
C ILE A 14 -0.19 9.73 -12.28
N GLU A 15 1.14 9.63 -12.36
CA GLU A 15 2.07 10.73 -12.13
C GLU A 15 1.85 11.89 -13.10
N GLY A 16 1.89 13.11 -12.56
CA GLY A 16 1.79 14.34 -13.36
C GLY A 16 0.35 14.75 -13.69
N ARG A 17 -0.64 14.19 -13.01
CA ARG A 17 -2.04 14.62 -13.06
C ARG A 17 -2.36 15.45 -11.83
N ARG A 18 -3.32 16.37 -11.95
CA ARG A 18 -3.83 17.17 -10.84
C ARG A 18 -4.34 16.32 -9.67
N THR A 19 -4.83 15.12 -9.96
CA THR A 19 -5.36 14.16 -8.99
C THR A 19 -4.34 13.14 -8.50
N THR A 20 -3.05 13.32 -8.79
CA THR A 20 -1.98 12.36 -8.43
C THR A 20 -1.99 12.00 -6.95
N ASP A 21 -2.13 12.99 -6.05
CA ASP A 21 -2.10 12.77 -4.60
C ASP A 21 -3.29 11.91 -4.12
N ILE A 22 -4.48 12.17 -4.67
CA ILE A 22 -5.68 11.39 -4.35
C ILE A 22 -5.53 9.97 -4.86
N LEU A 23 -5.07 9.79 -6.10
CA LEU A 23 -4.88 8.47 -6.70
C LEU A 23 -3.77 7.67 -6.00
N ALA A 24 -2.68 8.33 -5.62
CA ALA A 24 -1.61 7.71 -4.83
C ALA A 24 -2.11 7.27 -3.44
N SER A 25 -2.93 8.08 -2.79
CA SER A 25 -3.56 7.72 -1.52
C SER A 25 -4.50 6.52 -1.66
N LEU A 26 -5.32 6.47 -2.72
CA LEU A 26 -6.18 5.33 -3.02
C LEU A 26 -5.38 4.05 -3.28
N LEU A 27 -4.26 4.15 -4.00
CA LEU A 27 -3.35 3.02 -4.18
C LEU A 27 -2.78 2.53 -2.85
N GLY A 28 -2.36 3.44 -1.97
CA GLY A 28 -1.88 3.09 -0.63
C GLY A 28 -2.94 2.36 0.20
N ILE A 29 -4.18 2.85 0.19
CA ILE A 29 -5.32 2.25 0.88
C ILE A 29 -5.63 0.86 0.31
N SER A 30 -5.56 0.68 -1.02
CA SER A 30 -5.84 -0.61 -1.66
C SER A 30 -4.91 -1.73 -1.17
N ILE A 31 -3.67 -1.41 -0.81
CA ILE A 31 -2.72 -2.39 -0.24
C ILE A 31 -3.20 -2.92 1.11
N VAL A 32 -3.78 -2.05 1.94
CA VAL A 32 -4.28 -2.45 3.28
C VAL A 32 -5.47 -3.38 3.15
N ILE A 33 -6.46 -3.01 2.31
CA ILE A 33 -7.67 -3.83 2.08
C ILE A 33 -7.32 -5.16 1.42
N SER A 34 -6.38 -5.17 0.49
CA SER A 34 -6.06 -6.36 -0.30
C SER A 34 -5.52 -7.51 0.54
N SER A 35 -4.81 -7.22 1.62
CA SER A 35 -4.22 -8.21 2.51
C SER A 35 -5.30 -9.09 3.18
N GLY A 36 -6.24 -8.50 3.91
CA GLY A 36 -7.30 -9.24 4.58
C GLY A 36 -8.29 -9.87 3.61
N THR A 37 -8.56 -9.19 2.48
CA THR A 37 -9.41 -9.74 1.43
C THR A 37 -8.79 -10.99 0.82
N ALA A 38 -7.48 -10.99 0.53
CA ALA A 38 -6.78 -12.14 -0.02
C ALA A 38 -6.81 -13.35 0.94
N LYS A 39 -6.58 -13.11 2.24
CA LYS A 39 -6.67 -14.15 3.28
C LYS A 39 -8.09 -14.71 3.38
N SER A 40 -9.09 -13.85 3.40
CA SER A 40 -10.50 -14.27 3.48
C SER A 40 -10.93 -15.08 2.28
N ILE A 41 -10.52 -14.70 1.06
CA ILE A 41 -10.77 -15.46 -0.16
C ILE A 41 -10.04 -16.81 -0.10
N GLY A 42 -8.78 -16.83 0.35
CA GLY A 42 -8.01 -18.07 0.52
C GLY A 42 -8.70 -19.05 1.46
N LEU A 43 -9.12 -18.60 2.64
CA LEU A 43 -9.85 -19.41 3.61
C LEU A 43 -11.21 -19.86 3.07
N PHE A 44 -11.92 -19.00 2.36
CA PHE A 44 -13.20 -19.36 1.74
C PHE A 44 -13.01 -20.48 0.69
N VAL A 45 -11.99 -20.38 -0.17
CA VAL A 45 -11.70 -21.39 -1.18
C VAL A 45 -11.33 -22.72 -0.54
N MET A 46 -10.53 -22.72 0.51
CA MET A 46 -10.14 -23.93 1.22
C MET A 46 -11.31 -24.55 1.99
N ASN A 47 -12.04 -23.76 2.75
CA ASN A 47 -13.06 -24.27 3.67
C ASN A 47 -14.41 -24.55 3.01
N THR A 48 -14.79 -23.75 2.00
CA THR A 48 -16.10 -23.88 1.35
C THR A 48 -16.04 -24.70 0.06
N LEU A 49 -15.00 -24.51 -0.73
CA LEU A 49 -14.80 -25.23 -1.98
C LEU A 49 -13.98 -26.51 -1.81
N ASN A 50 -13.49 -26.79 -0.59
CA ASN A 50 -12.66 -27.95 -0.25
C ASN A 50 -11.43 -28.10 -1.18
N VAL A 51 -10.84 -26.99 -1.61
CA VAL A 51 -9.63 -26.98 -2.42
C VAL A 51 -8.42 -27.12 -1.50
N SER A 52 -7.47 -28.01 -1.85
CA SER A 52 -6.26 -28.17 -1.07
C SER A 52 -5.43 -26.89 -1.06
N GLU A 53 -4.68 -26.65 0.04
CA GLU A 53 -3.79 -25.50 0.23
C GLU A 53 -2.82 -25.33 -0.96
N PHE A 54 -2.35 -26.44 -1.55
CA PHE A 54 -1.46 -26.44 -2.68
C PHE A 54 -2.06 -25.84 -3.98
N TRP A 55 -3.35 -26.14 -4.24
CA TRP A 55 -4.05 -25.67 -5.45
C TRP A 55 -4.75 -24.33 -5.28
N MET A 56 -4.95 -23.88 -4.05
CA MET A 56 -5.66 -22.65 -3.74
C MET A 56 -5.06 -21.42 -4.45
N PRO A 57 -3.72 -21.18 -4.44
CA PRO A 57 -3.15 -20.02 -5.13
C PRO A 57 -3.35 -20.06 -6.64
N ALA A 58 -3.25 -21.25 -7.25
CA ALA A 58 -3.44 -21.43 -8.69
C ALA A 58 -4.87 -21.10 -9.11
N LEU A 59 -5.85 -21.54 -8.33
CA LEU A 59 -7.26 -21.26 -8.59
C LEU A 59 -7.59 -19.77 -8.46
N ILE A 60 -7.13 -19.14 -7.38
CA ILE A 60 -7.33 -17.69 -7.17
C ILE A 60 -6.63 -16.90 -8.28
N GLY A 61 -5.41 -17.29 -8.65
CA GLY A 61 -4.67 -16.67 -9.75
C GLY A 61 -5.41 -16.79 -11.09
N ALA A 62 -5.98 -17.93 -11.39
CA ALA A 62 -6.75 -18.14 -12.62
C ALA A 62 -7.98 -17.23 -12.72
N PHE A 63 -8.67 -16.97 -11.60
CA PHE A 63 -9.78 -16.00 -11.57
C PHE A 63 -9.30 -14.55 -11.58
N ALA A 64 -8.15 -14.25 -10.98
CA ALA A 64 -7.62 -12.89 -10.93
C ALA A 64 -7.02 -12.43 -12.28
N LEU A 65 -6.44 -13.34 -13.06
CA LEU A 65 -5.78 -13.03 -14.33
C LEU A 65 -6.68 -12.30 -15.35
N PRO A 66 -7.91 -12.76 -15.66
CA PRO A 66 -8.79 -12.05 -16.59
C PRO A 66 -9.13 -10.65 -16.10
N LEU A 67 -9.37 -10.50 -14.80
CA LEU A 67 -9.67 -9.20 -14.18
C LEU A 67 -8.46 -8.25 -14.28
N LEU A 68 -7.27 -8.75 -13.98
CA LEU A 68 -6.02 -7.99 -14.13
C LEU A 68 -5.76 -7.58 -15.57
N ALA A 69 -6.03 -8.47 -16.54
CA ALA A 69 -5.90 -8.17 -17.96
C ALA A 69 -6.88 -7.06 -18.39
N LEU A 70 -8.14 -7.14 -17.92
CA LEU A 70 -9.16 -6.13 -18.18
C LEU A 70 -8.78 -4.77 -17.59
N LEU A 71 -8.32 -4.75 -16.33
CA LEU A 71 -7.87 -3.54 -15.65
C LEU A 71 -6.62 -2.95 -16.32
N GLY A 72 -5.66 -3.79 -16.69
CA GLY A 72 -4.47 -3.37 -17.44
C GLY A 72 -4.84 -2.77 -18.79
N TYR A 73 -5.77 -3.38 -19.52
CA TYR A 73 -6.29 -2.81 -20.75
C TYR A 73 -7.00 -1.48 -20.52
N SER A 74 -7.81 -1.36 -19.47
CA SER A 74 -8.45 -0.10 -19.10
C SER A 74 -7.45 1.01 -18.81
N LEU A 75 -6.31 0.68 -18.21
CA LEU A 75 -5.23 1.61 -17.93
C LEU A 75 -4.65 2.22 -19.22
N THR A 76 -4.55 1.42 -20.29
CA THR A 76 -4.07 1.91 -21.60
C THR A 76 -5.06 2.85 -22.28
N ARG A 77 -6.32 2.85 -21.87
CA ARG A 77 -7.38 3.73 -22.38
C ARG A 77 -7.49 5.05 -21.63
N LEU A 78 -6.66 5.29 -20.62
CA LEU A 78 -6.65 6.55 -19.90
C LEU A 78 -6.30 7.70 -20.85
N PRO A 79 -7.10 8.81 -20.85
CA PRO A 79 -6.81 9.98 -21.65
C PRO A 79 -5.46 10.58 -21.26
N GLN A 80 -4.79 11.21 -22.22
CA GLN A 80 -3.53 11.90 -21.97
C GLN A 80 -3.73 13.04 -20.95
N PRO A 81 -2.66 13.43 -20.20
CA PRO A 81 -2.72 14.57 -19.30
C PRO A 81 -3.24 15.83 -20.01
N THR A 82 -4.10 16.56 -19.36
CA THR A 82 -4.66 17.82 -19.90
C THR A 82 -3.60 18.93 -19.92
N ALA A 83 -3.85 20.00 -20.68
CA ALA A 83 -2.97 21.17 -20.70
C ALA A 83 -2.76 21.75 -19.28
N GLN A 84 -3.80 21.71 -18.43
CA GLN A 84 -3.72 22.15 -17.05
C GLN A 84 -2.84 21.23 -16.18
N ASP A 85 -2.85 19.91 -16.43
CA ASP A 85 -1.97 18.96 -15.74
C ASP A 85 -0.51 19.22 -16.12
N ILE A 86 -0.25 19.55 -17.39
CA ILE A 86 1.10 19.84 -17.89
C ILE A 86 1.64 21.15 -17.29
N GLU A 87 0.80 22.17 -17.15
CA GLU A 87 1.16 23.47 -16.61
C GLU A 87 1.50 23.40 -15.11
N GLN A 88 0.78 22.56 -14.35
CA GLN A 88 1.03 22.34 -12.93
C GLN A 88 2.18 21.36 -12.65
N LYS A 89 2.63 20.63 -13.66
CA LYS A 89 3.73 19.70 -13.52
C LYS A 89 5.05 20.47 -13.39
N SER A 90 5.74 20.27 -12.27
CA SER A 90 7.10 20.80 -12.12
C SER A 90 8.00 20.30 -13.27
N SER A 91 8.70 21.21 -13.94
CA SER A 91 9.62 20.86 -15.02
C SER A 91 10.68 19.88 -14.50
N ARG A 92 10.75 18.69 -15.09
CA ARG A 92 11.82 17.74 -14.77
C ARG A 92 13.15 18.30 -15.28
N VAL A 93 14.02 18.65 -14.35
CA VAL A 93 15.39 19.02 -14.69
C VAL A 93 16.17 17.73 -14.98
N THR A 94 16.73 17.63 -16.18
CA THR A 94 17.63 16.53 -16.54
C THR A 94 18.96 16.70 -15.81
N LEU A 95 19.15 15.95 -14.74
CA LEU A 95 20.39 15.97 -13.96
C LEU A 95 21.50 15.23 -14.71
N ASN A 96 22.67 15.86 -14.80
CA ASN A 96 23.89 15.25 -15.30
C ASN A 96 24.39 14.18 -14.31
N GLY A 97 25.22 13.23 -14.74
CA GLY A 97 25.72 12.15 -13.87
C GLY A 97 26.42 12.64 -12.60
N LYS A 98 27.16 13.76 -12.69
CA LYS A 98 27.80 14.40 -11.54
C LYS A 98 26.78 14.98 -10.55
N GLN A 99 25.78 15.69 -11.04
CA GLN A 99 24.71 16.27 -10.23
C GLN A 99 23.86 15.17 -9.53
N ARG A 100 23.62 14.04 -10.20
CA ARG A 100 22.95 12.89 -9.57
C ARG A 100 23.74 12.33 -8.41
N LYS A 101 25.06 12.22 -8.56
CA LYS A 101 25.94 11.72 -7.51
C LYS A 101 25.99 12.67 -6.32
N GLU A 102 26.12 13.97 -6.56
CA GLU A 102 26.09 15.01 -5.53
C GLU A 102 24.77 14.98 -4.77
N LEU A 103 23.64 15.01 -5.47
CA LEU A 103 22.31 14.91 -4.87
C LEU A 103 22.16 13.63 -4.02
N PHE A 104 22.63 12.49 -4.53
CA PHE A 104 22.56 11.22 -3.81
C PHE A 104 23.39 11.24 -2.52
N ILE A 105 24.59 11.84 -2.57
CA ILE A 105 25.47 11.95 -1.39
C ILE A 105 24.84 12.89 -0.35
N ASP A 106 24.31 14.03 -0.77
CA ASP A 106 23.71 15.02 0.13
C ASP A 106 22.47 14.46 0.85
N PHE A 107 21.68 13.64 0.16
CA PHE A 107 20.48 13.00 0.74
C PHE A 107 20.74 11.62 1.35
N MET A 108 21.96 11.08 1.25
CA MET A 108 22.32 9.73 1.70
C MET A 108 21.89 9.46 3.16
N PRO A 109 22.19 10.31 4.15
CA PRO A 109 21.82 10.04 5.54
C PRO A 109 20.30 9.89 5.70
N PHE A 110 19.54 10.76 5.02
CA PHE A 110 18.07 10.71 5.04
C PHE A 110 17.55 9.47 4.34
N LEU A 111 18.09 9.12 3.17
CA LEU A 111 17.70 7.93 2.41
C LEU A 111 17.98 6.63 3.18
N VAL A 112 19.13 6.54 3.86
CA VAL A 112 19.47 5.38 4.69
C VAL A 112 18.51 5.26 5.87
N LEU A 113 18.22 6.36 6.56
CA LEU A 113 17.27 6.37 7.67
C LEU A 113 15.87 5.93 7.21
N LEU A 114 15.40 6.46 6.09
CA LEU A 114 14.11 6.13 5.51
C LEU A 114 14.05 4.66 5.05
N PHE A 115 15.14 4.15 4.47
CA PHE A 115 15.27 2.74 4.07
C PHE A 115 15.20 1.81 5.28
N VAL A 116 15.96 2.11 6.36
CA VAL A 116 15.96 1.31 7.58
C VAL A 116 14.60 1.33 8.26
N ALA A 117 13.97 2.50 8.36
CA ALA A 117 12.63 2.63 8.93
C ALA A 117 11.61 1.82 8.13
N ASN A 118 11.64 1.93 6.80
CA ASN A 118 10.75 1.16 5.92
C ASN A 118 11.00 -0.34 6.03
N LEU A 119 12.27 -0.78 6.09
CA LEU A 119 12.63 -2.18 6.27
C LEU A 119 12.04 -2.74 7.58
N MET A 120 12.17 -2.01 8.69
CA MET A 120 11.60 -2.42 9.98
C MET A 120 10.08 -2.53 9.94
N LEU A 121 9.41 -1.56 9.31
CA LEU A 121 7.94 -1.60 9.14
C LEU A 121 7.49 -2.76 8.26
N VAL A 122 8.22 -3.06 7.20
CA VAL A 122 7.91 -4.21 6.32
C VAL A 122 8.08 -5.53 7.07
N VAL A 123 9.17 -5.69 7.82
CA VAL A 123 9.39 -6.90 8.64
C VAL A 123 8.28 -7.09 9.69
N LEU A 124 7.89 -6.02 10.40
CA LEU A 124 6.78 -6.08 11.36
C LEU A 124 5.46 -6.45 10.69
N ARG A 125 5.21 -5.86 9.52
CA ARG A 125 4.02 -6.17 8.73
C ARG A 125 4.02 -7.65 8.32
N ASP A 126 5.11 -8.16 7.77
CA ASP A 126 5.20 -9.52 7.27
C ASP A 126 5.06 -10.54 8.41
N ILE A 127 5.67 -10.29 9.57
CA ILE A 127 5.46 -11.11 10.77
C ILE A 127 3.97 -11.14 11.15
N LYS A 128 3.31 -9.97 11.22
CA LYS A 128 1.87 -9.90 11.49
C LYS A 128 1.08 -10.68 10.45
N GLU A 129 1.38 -10.50 9.16
CA GLU A 129 0.65 -11.11 8.08
C GLU A 129 0.77 -12.66 8.06
N ASP A 130 1.98 -13.18 8.30
CA ASP A 130 2.25 -14.61 8.21
C ASP A 130 1.76 -15.38 9.45
N PHE A 131 1.82 -14.75 10.63
CA PHE A 131 1.47 -15.43 11.89
C PHE A 131 0.05 -15.14 12.37
N LEU A 132 -0.64 -14.15 11.81
CA LEU A 132 -1.97 -13.73 12.28
C LEU A 132 -2.97 -14.90 12.28
N VAL A 133 -2.98 -15.72 11.23
CA VAL A 133 -3.88 -16.88 11.11
C VAL A 133 -3.58 -17.95 12.15
N LYS A 134 -2.33 -18.06 12.61
CA LYS A 134 -1.90 -19.02 13.64
C LYS A 134 -2.13 -18.51 15.05
N ILE A 135 -2.10 -17.18 15.24
CA ILE A 135 -2.29 -16.55 16.55
C ILE A 135 -3.78 -16.49 16.91
N ILE A 136 -4.63 -16.24 15.92
CA ILE A 136 -6.06 -16.15 16.13
C ILE A 136 -6.67 -17.56 16.00
N ASP A 137 -7.30 -18.02 17.08
CA ASP A 137 -8.08 -19.26 17.04
C ASP A 137 -9.30 -19.08 16.13
N MET A 138 -9.29 -19.76 14.98
CA MET A 138 -10.34 -19.69 13.97
C MET A 138 -11.57 -20.55 14.28
N ASN A 139 -11.58 -21.27 15.43
CA ASN A 139 -12.70 -22.08 15.83
C ASN A 139 -13.99 -21.24 15.99
N GLY A 140 -14.94 -21.47 15.09
CA GLY A 140 -16.21 -20.72 15.08
C GLY A 140 -16.17 -19.33 14.44
N GLN A 141 -15.02 -18.89 13.91
CA GLN A 141 -14.89 -17.60 13.24
C GLN A 141 -15.21 -17.69 11.74
N SER A 142 -15.77 -16.61 11.20
CA SER A 142 -16.04 -16.49 9.77
C SER A 142 -14.75 -16.37 8.96
N SER A 143 -14.68 -17.02 7.79
CA SER A 143 -13.58 -16.84 6.83
C SER A 143 -13.39 -15.38 6.41
N TRP A 144 -14.42 -14.55 6.55
CA TRP A 144 -14.39 -13.12 6.20
C TRP A 144 -13.91 -12.20 7.33
N MET A 145 -13.56 -12.74 8.50
CA MET A 145 -13.12 -11.94 9.64
C MET A 145 -11.94 -11.03 9.32
N PHE A 146 -10.94 -11.53 8.61
CA PHE A 146 -9.76 -10.72 8.22
C PHE A 146 -10.14 -9.55 7.31
N ALA A 147 -11.01 -9.79 6.32
CA ALA A 147 -11.51 -8.72 5.47
C ALA A 147 -12.32 -7.67 6.24
N GLN A 148 -13.11 -8.09 7.22
CA GLN A 148 -13.89 -7.18 8.06
C GLN A 148 -12.97 -6.29 8.92
N VAL A 149 -11.97 -6.88 9.59
CA VAL A 149 -11.00 -6.14 10.40
C VAL A 149 -10.22 -5.15 9.53
N ASP A 150 -9.68 -5.58 8.39
CA ASP A 150 -8.93 -4.70 7.50
C ASP A 150 -9.81 -3.60 6.91
N THR A 151 -11.09 -3.85 6.65
CA THR A 151 -12.04 -2.83 6.21
C THR A 151 -12.24 -1.75 7.27
N VAL A 152 -12.45 -2.15 8.53
CA VAL A 152 -12.61 -1.19 9.63
C VAL A 152 -11.33 -0.36 9.81
N VAL A 153 -10.17 -1.00 9.84
CA VAL A 153 -8.87 -0.31 9.93
C VAL A 153 -8.70 0.67 8.78
N THR A 154 -9.05 0.25 7.56
CA THR A 154 -8.96 1.10 6.37
C THR A 154 -9.87 2.33 6.47
N LEU A 155 -11.10 2.16 6.94
CA LEU A 155 -12.01 3.30 7.14
C LEU A 155 -11.46 4.30 8.16
N ILE A 156 -10.84 3.81 9.23
CA ILE A 156 -10.18 4.67 10.22
C ILE A 156 -9.00 5.42 9.58
N ILE A 157 -8.14 4.73 8.83
CA ILE A 157 -7.01 5.34 8.12
C ILE A 157 -7.50 6.38 7.11
N LEU A 158 -8.55 6.07 6.35
CA LEU A 158 -9.14 6.98 5.36
C LEU A 158 -9.68 8.25 6.04
N ALA A 159 -10.36 8.11 7.18
CA ALA A 159 -10.84 9.23 7.95
C ALA A 159 -9.69 10.10 8.49
N LEU A 160 -8.61 9.49 8.98
CA LEU A 160 -7.42 10.19 9.44
C LEU A 160 -6.72 10.95 8.31
N PHE A 161 -6.53 10.32 7.16
CA PHE A 161 -5.94 10.99 5.98
C PHE A 161 -6.86 12.08 5.45
N GLY A 162 -8.18 11.85 5.43
CA GLY A 162 -9.15 12.88 5.07
C GLY A 162 -9.07 14.09 6.00
N ALA A 163 -8.92 13.88 7.30
CA ALA A 163 -8.76 14.96 8.27
C ALA A 163 -7.42 15.73 8.05
N MET A 164 -6.37 15.06 7.62
CA MET A 164 -5.07 15.70 7.33
C MET A 164 -5.11 16.65 6.14
N VAL A 165 -6.04 16.50 5.21
CA VAL A 165 -6.22 17.44 4.07
C VAL A 165 -6.49 18.87 4.54
N PHE A 166 -7.11 19.04 5.72
CA PHE A 166 -7.35 20.35 6.31
C PHE A 166 -6.11 21.02 6.91
N VAL A 167 -5.01 20.28 7.04
CA VAL A 167 -3.74 20.78 7.58
C VAL A 167 -2.87 21.33 6.46
N LYS A 168 -2.79 22.63 6.32
CA LYS A 168 -2.05 23.31 5.24
C LYS A 168 -0.52 23.15 5.31
N SER A 169 0.04 22.71 6.42
CA SER A 169 1.50 22.60 6.63
C SER A 169 1.96 21.16 6.48
N ASN A 170 2.77 20.88 5.45
CA ASN A 170 3.36 19.56 5.21
C ASN A 170 4.18 19.03 6.39
N ILE A 171 4.88 19.93 7.11
CA ILE A 171 5.66 19.55 8.30
C ILE A 171 4.76 19.07 9.43
N LYS A 172 3.63 19.77 9.68
CA LYS A 172 2.67 19.35 10.71
C LYS A 172 2.03 18.01 10.38
N VAL A 173 1.72 17.77 9.11
CA VAL A 173 1.20 16.46 8.63
C VAL A 173 2.25 15.37 8.86
N LEU A 174 3.50 15.61 8.51
CA LEU A 174 4.59 14.66 8.72
C LEU A 174 4.78 14.33 10.21
N VAL A 175 4.80 15.34 11.08
CA VAL A 175 4.93 15.16 12.54
C VAL A 175 3.73 14.39 13.09
N ALA A 176 2.51 14.68 12.63
CA ALA A 176 1.31 13.96 13.04
C ALA A 176 1.37 12.48 12.63
N LEU A 177 1.81 12.18 11.41
CA LEU A 177 1.99 10.81 10.93
C LEU A 177 3.04 10.06 11.75
N LEU A 178 4.19 10.67 12.01
CA LEU A 178 5.22 10.08 12.87
C LEU A 178 4.70 9.83 14.29
N GLY A 179 3.93 10.77 14.84
CA GLY A 179 3.27 10.61 16.14
C GLY A 179 2.31 9.43 16.17
N LEU A 180 1.50 9.23 15.12
CA LEU A 180 0.61 8.07 14.99
C LEU A 180 1.39 6.74 14.94
N VAL A 181 2.51 6.69 14.23
CA VAL A 181 3.37 5.49 14.17
C VAL A 181 3.94 5.17 15.55
N VAL A 182 4.44 6.18 16.27
CA VAL A 182 4.98 6.00 17.63
C VAL A 182 3.89 5.54 18.59
N LEU A 183 2.70 6.14 18.56
CA LEU A 183 1.56 5.71 19.37
C LEU A 183 1.13 4.28 19.04
N GLY A 184 1.06 3.93 17.76
CA GLY A 184 0.71 2.57 17.33
C GLY A 184 1.72 1.53 17.81
N THR A 185 3.02 1.80 17.70
CA THR A 185 4.06 0.90 18.19
C THR A 185 4.06 0.80 19.72
N ALA A 186 3.85 1.89 20.44
CA ALA A 186 3.76 1.90 21.90
C ALA A 186 2.54 1.10 22.39
N THR A 187 1.38 1.26 21.76
CA THR A 187 0.17 0.48 22.10
C THR A 187 0.37 -1.01 21.83
N MET A 188 0.98 -1.37 20.71
CA MET A 188 1.32 -2.78 20.45
C MET A 188 2.27 -3.37 21.50
N SER A 189 3.31 -2.63 21.88
CA SER A 189 4.22 -3.07 22.94
C SER A 189 3.52 -3.25 24.29
N PHE A 190 2.57 -2.38 24.61
CA PHE A 190 1.83 -2.45 25.87
C PHE A 190 0.84 -3.63 25.94
N ILE A 191 0.25 -4.01 24.81
CA ILE A 191 -0.71 -5.14 24.73
C ILE A 191 0.02 -6.49 24.71
N SER A 192 1.29 -6.53 24.25
CA SER A 192 2.08 -7.77 24.18
C SER A 192 2.75 -8.17 25.51
N PHE A 193 2.65 -7.37 26.54
CA PHE A 193 3.04 -7.67 27.92
C PHE A 193 1.81 -7.94 28.80
#